data_6f4b5cb0648c1c521bb435bdc149a6b4
#
_entry.id   6f4b5cb0648c1c521bb435bdc149a6b4
#
_cell.length_a   1.000
_cell.length_b   1.000
_cell.length_c   1.000
_cell.angle_alpha   90.00
_cell.angle_beta   90.00
_cell.angle_gamma   90.00
#
_symmetry.space_group_name_H-M   'P 1'
#
loop_
_entity.id
_entity.type
_entity.pdbx_description
1 polymer ?
#
loop_
_entity_poly.entity_id
_entity_poly.type
_entity_poly.pdbx_seq_one_letter_code
_entity_poly.pdbx_strand_id
1 'polypeptide(L)'
;MSNNGKNNLSITLVAICLVSIINLSCASDNPVSSESQLRTAKQVLDQSGTIMKSVSSFEFQLSHKNISGTRIGDLVFSKATGLISDRNSMSIEAKFLFGNLTLSGGFSTINDTTFFLNPLTQKWEVTEDSVSPFSFFDPEKGIEKILSSTTSPKFRSNSEKFWNIEGSMPASSLSNLVGETSDNNVKIIVWIDKDSLYLTRAIISGQLNEYDDSATMNEIQRIINISRFNEEIVIENPLN
;
A
#
# COMPACT_ATOMS: atom_id res chain seq x y z
N MET A 1 79.00 46.50 -55.96
CA MET A 1 78.14 46.59 -57.08
C MET A 1 76.70 46.29 -56.52
N SER A 2 75.96 47.38 -56.30
CA SER A 2 74.84 47.84 -57.12
C SER A 2 73.70 46.85 -57.04
N ASN A 3 72.52 47.15 -56.67
CA ASN A 3 71.69 48.33 -56.77
C ASN A 3 70.39 48.09 -56.02
N ASN A 4 69.96 49.04 -55.27
CA ASN A 4 68.73 49.81 -55.42
C ASN A 4 67.42 49.06 -55.81
N GLY A 5 66.42 49.37 -55.10
CA GLY A 5 65.08 49.38 -55.60
C GLY A 5 63.99 49.42 -54.54
N LYS A 6 63.77 50.57 -53.98
CA LYS A 6 62.58 51.39 -53.87
C LYS A 6 61.30 50.71 -53.43
N ASN A 7 60.89 51.12 -52.26
CA ASN A 7 59.54 51.51 -51.81
C ASN A 7 58.43 51.39 -52.87
N ASN A 8 57.44 50.68 -52.50
CA ASN A 8 56.08 51.12 -52.75
C ASN A 8 55.19 50.76 -51.61
N LEU A 9 54.79 51.75 -50.90
CA LEU A 9 53.73 51.83 -49.95
C LEU A 9 52.47 51.59 -50.64
N SER A 10 51.97 50.41 -50.60
CA SER A 10 50.64 50.11 -51.08
C SER A 10 49.79 49.98 -49.87
N ILE A 11 49.08 51.02 -49.62
CA ILE A 11 47.98 51.07 -48.65
C ILE A 11 46.92 50.14 -49.17
N THR A 12 47.06 48.90 -48.83
CA THR A 12 45.93 47.95 -49.06
C THR A 12 45.03 48.08 -47.85
N LEU A 13 43.93 48.69 -48.17
CA LEU A 13 42.77 48.80 -47.32
C LEU A 13 42.41 47.36 -46.78
N VAL A 14 42.88 47.10 -45.59
CA VAL A 14 42.41 45.90 -44.88
C VAL A 14 40.95 46.16 -44.56
N ALA A 15 40.11 45.76 -45.48
CA ALA A 15 38.71 45.58 -45.15
C ALA A 15 38.65 44.57 -43.99
N ILE A 16 38.54 45.10 -42.80
CA ILE A 16 38.20 44.31 -41.63
C ILE A 16 36.74 43.84 -41.87
N CYS A 17 36.66 42.71 -42.53
CA CYS A 17 35.44 41.90 -42.43
C CYS A 17 35.32 41.51 -40.97
N LEU A 18 34.67 42.37 -40.21
CA LEU A 18 34.03 42.00 -38.98
C LEU A 18 32.98 40.93 -39.35
N VAL A 19 33.46 39.71 -39.43
CA VAL A 19 32.62 38.53 -39.34
C VAL A 19 32.04 38.57 -37.95
N SER A 20 30.93 39.28 -37.84
CA SER A 20 30.02 39.12 -36.72
C SER A 20 29.61 37.66 -36.72
N ILE A 21 30.32 36.85 -36.02
CA ILE A 21 29.85 35.52 -35.62
C ILE A 21 28.65 35.81 -34.72
N ILE A 22 27.49 35.97 -35.36
CA ILE A 22 26.24 35.84 -34.69
C ILE A 22 26.22 34.39 -34.23
N ASN A 23 26.68 34.16 -33.01
CA ASN A 23 26.31 32.97 -32.27
C ASN A 23 24.77 33.02 -32.16
N LEU A 24 24.10 32.50 -33.19
CA LEU A 24 22.78 31.97 -33.00
C LEU A 24 22.96 30.80 -32.01
N SER A 25 23.05 31.16 -30.75
CA SER A 25 22.67 30.29 -29.68
C SER A 25 21.19 29.99 -29.97
N CYS A 26 20.93 28.96 -30.75
CA CYS A 26 19.70 28.26 -30.63
C CYS A 26 19.66 27.79 -29.16
N ALA A 27 19.17 28.66 -28.30
CA ALA A 27 18.47 28.19 -27.13
C ALA A 27 17.38 27.26 -27.70
N SER A 28 17.70 25.99 -27.78
CA SER A 28 16.67 24.98 -27.72
C SER A 28 15.96 25.24 -26.41
N ASP A 29 15.00 26.12 -26.44
CA ASP A 29 13.86 26.03 -25.56
C ASP A 29 13.23 24.66 -25.91
N ASN A 30 13.89 23.61 -25.41
CA ASN A 30 13.15 22.43 -25.10
C ASN A 30 12.09 22.97 -24.14
N PRO A 31 10.82 23.01 -24.54
CA PRO A 31 9.80 23.11 -23.56
C PRO A 31 10.13 21.91 -22.65
N VAL A 32 10.56 22.17 -21.45
CA VAL A 32 10.38 21.24 -20.37
C VAL A 32 8.87 21.09 -20.32
N SER A 33 8.38 20.23 -21.21
CA SER A 33 7.10 19.64 -21.03
C SER A 33 7.24 18.91 -19.70
N SER A 34 6.87 19.60 -18.66
CA SER A 34 6.34 18.97 -17.46
C SER A 34 5.09 18.22 -17.92
N GLU A 35 5.26 17.24 -18.81
CA GLU A 35 4.45 16.07 -18.79
C GLU A 35 4.67 15.52 -17.38
N SER A 36 3.81 15.94 -16.48
CA SER A 36 3.51 15.16 -15.31
C SER A 36 3.11 13.81 -15.86
N GLN A 37 4.09 12.90 -15.94
CA GLN A 37 3.86 11.55 -16.46
C GLN A 37 2.69 11.02 -15.64
N LEU A 38 1.53 10.93 -16.28
CA LEU A 38 0.31 10.43 -15.68
C LEU A 38 0.64 9.02 -15.19
N ARG A 39 0.82 8.87 -13.87
CA ARG A 39 1.12 7.58 -13.26
C ARG A 39 0.04 6.59 -13.68
N THR A 40 0.44 5.41 -14.10
CA THR A 40 -0.51 4.31 -14.30
C THR A 40 -1.00 3.78 -12.95
N ALA A 41 -2.17 3.16 -12.94
CA ALA A 41 -2.70 2.55 -11.71
C ALA A 41 -1.73 1.51 -11.12
N LYS A 42 -1.03 0.75 -11.97
CA LYS A 42 0.00 -0.22 -11.53
C LYS A 42 1.17 0.48 -10.84
N GLN A 43 1.68 1.57 -11.41
CA GLN A 43 2.77 2.32 -10.81
C GLN A 43 2.38 2.90 -9.44
N VAL A 44 1.14 3.38 -9.29
CA VAL A 44 0.65 3.85 -7.98
C VAL A 44 0.60 2.73 -6.96
N LEU A 45 0.08 1.54 -7.34
CA LEU A 45 0.05 0.37 -6.47
C LEU A 45 1.46 -0.06 -6.03
N ASP A 46 2.41 -0.14 -6.97
CA ASP A 46 3.78 -0.57 -6.68
C ASP A 46 4.51 0.43 -5.76
N GLN A 47 4.34 1.73 -6.01
CA GLN A 47 4.90 2.77 -5.16
C GLN A 47 4.28 2.76 -3.76
N SER A 48 2.97 2.61 -3.66
CA SER A 48 2.27 2.48 -2.38
C SER A 48 2.77 1.25 -1.62
N GLY A 49 2.90 0.10 -2.27
CA GLY A 49 3.44 -1.11 -1.66
C GLY A 49 4.85 -0.90 -1.09
N THR A 50 5.71 -0.24 -1.84
CA THR A 50 7.07 0.11 -1.38
C THR A 50 7.04 1.02 -0.17
N ILE A 51 6.18 2.04 -0.18
CA ILE A 51 6.07 2.99 0.93
C ILE A 51 5.45 2.33 2.16
N MET A 52 4.41 1.51 1.99
CA MET A 52 3.81 0.77 3.11
C MET A 52 4.80 -0.13 3.83
N LYS A 53 5.79 -0.69 3.13
CA LYS A 53 6.89 -1.44 3.78
C LYS A 53 7.72 -0.60 4.75
N SER A 54 7.79 0.71 4.55
CA SER A 54 8.56 1.62 5.42
C SER A 54 7.76 2.15 6.61
N VAL A 55 6.45 1.91 6.65
CA VAL A 55 5.60 2.32 7.76
C VAL A 55 5.96 1.54 9.01
N SER A 56 6.28 2.25 10.09
CA SER A 56 6.68 1.65 11.37
C SER A 56 5.49 1.33 12.26
N SER A 57 4.44 2.14 12.20
CA SER A 57 3.26 2.00 13.05
C SER A 57 2.00 2.44 12.33
N PHE A 58 0.87 1.83 12.66
CA PHE A 58 -0.45 2.24 12.17
C PHE A 58 -1.57 1.58 12.99
N GLU A 59 -2.76 2.12 12.85
CA GLU A 59 -4.01 1.49 13.29
C GLU A 59 -4.75 0.93 12.07
N PHE A 60 -5.35 -0.26 12.23
CA PHE A 60 -6.26 -0.81 11.25
C PHE A 60 -7.62 -1.16 11.86
N GLN A 61 -8.64 -1.15 11.03
CA GLN A 61 -9.98 -1.60 11.38
C GLN A 61 -10.49 -2.53 10.28
N LEU A 62 -10.89 -3.75 10.64
CA LEU A 62 -11.53 -4.71 9.77
C LEU A 62 -13.01 -4.78 10.10
N SER A 63 -13.84 -4.68 9.09
CA SER A 63 -15.30 -4.84 9.18
C SER A 63 -15.85 -5.57 7.95
N HIS A 64 -17.09 -6.01 8.04
CA HIS A 64 -17.73 -6.82 7.02
C HIS A 64 -19.07 -6.22 6.59
N LYS A 65 -19.45 -6.49 5.34
CA LYS A 65 -20.77 -6.18 4.80
C LYS A 65 -21.29 -7.41 4.05
N ASN A 66 -22.57 -7.73 4.24
CA ASN A 66 -23.29 -8.86 3.63
C ASN A 66 -22.68 -10.24 4.00
N ILE A 67 -21.94 -10.30 5.09
CA ILE A 67 -21.44 -11.54 5.70
C ILE A 67 -21.26 -11.28 7.21
N SER A 68 -21.45 -12.30 8.01
CA SER A 68 -21.34 -12.21 9.47
C SER A 68 -19.91 -11.92 9.94
N GLY A 69 -18.92 -12.39 9.20
CA GLY A 69 -17.51 -12.21 9.52
C GLY A 69 -16.59 -13.02 8.62
N THR A 70 -15.31 -13.00 8.90
CA THR A 70 -14.32 -13.87 8.28
C THR A 70 -14.04 -15.06 9.19
N ARG A 71 -14.16 -16.28 8.67
CA ARG A 71 -13.79 -17.49 9.42
C ARG A 71 -12.29 -17.67 9.42
N ILE A 72 -11.73 -17.91 10.59
CA ILE A 72 -10.33 -18.27 10.81
C ILE A 72 -10.34 -19.47 11.76
N GLY A 73 -10.10 -20.66 11.25
CA GLY A 73 -10.32 -21.91 11.99
C GLY A 73 -11.79 -22.03 12.44
N ASP A 74 -12.02 -22.26 13.72
CA ASP A 74 -13.35 -22.39 14.31
C ASP A 74 -13.99 -21.06 14.70
N LEU A 75 -13.27 -19.95 14.60
CA LEU A 75 -13.74 -18.64 14.99
C LEU A 75 -14.24 -17.83 13.78
N VAL A 76 -15.31 -17.07 14.00
CA VAL A 76 -15.81 -16.11 13.00
C VAL A 76 -15.56 -14.70 13.52
N PHE A 77 -14.67 -13.98 12.88
CA PHE A 77 -14.36 -12.59 13.20
C PHE A 77 -15.36 -11.67 12.53
N SER A 78 -16.15 -10.97 13.33
CA SER A 78 -17.12 -10.00 12.80
C SER A 78 -16.52 -8.60 12.67
N LYS A 79 -15.60 -8.24 13.57
CA LYS A 79 -14.87 -6.99 13.61
C LYS A 79 -13.51 -7.18 14.26
N ALA A 80 -12.52 -6.41 13.81
CA ALA A 80 -11.25 -6.27 14.52
C ALA A 80 -10.75 -4.82 14.42
N THR A 81 -10.08 -4.36 15.47
CA THR A 81 -9.29 -3.13 15.48
C THR A 81 -7.92 -3.49 16.01
N GLY A 82 -6.87 -3.08 15.34
CA GLY A 82 -5.52 -3.41 15.73
C GLY A 82 -4.58 -2.24 15.63
N LEU A 83 -3.58 -2.27 16.49
CA LEU A 83 -2.45 -1.36 16.53
C LEU A 83 -1.20 -2.15 16.18
N ILE A 84 -0.43 -1.63 15.26
CA ILE A 84 0.90 -2.14 14.91
C ILE A 84 1.93 -1.12 15.39
N SER A 85 2.98 -1.58 16.07
CA SER A 85 4.08 -0.74 16.54
C SER A 85 5.41 -1.43 16.26
N ASP A 86 6.36 -0.66 15.71
CA ASP A 86 7.74 -1.06 15.45
C ASP A 86 7.92 -2.40 14.71
N ARG A 87 6.89 -2.82 13.94
CA ARG A 87 6.82 -4.08 13.17
C ARG A 87 6.85 -5.36 13.99
N ASN A 88 7.29 -5.29 15.27
CA ASN A 88 7.46 -6.45 16.14
C ASN A 88 6.41 -6.52 17.23
N SER A 89 5.57 -5.50 17.33
CA SER A 89 4.53 -5.44 18.35
C SER A 89 3.18 -5.15 17.71
N MET A 90 2.20 -5.89 18.14
CA MET A 90 0.83 -5.80 17.62
C MET A 90 -0.15 -6.02 18.77
N SER A 91 -1.21 -5.23 18.81
CA SER A 91 -2.34 -5.44 19.71
C SER A 91 -3.64 -5.38 18.92
N ILE A 92 -4.47 -6.39 19.06
CA ILE A 92 -5.73 -6.52 18.33
C ILE A 92 -6.86 -6.83 19.28
N GLU A 93 -7.91 -6.04 19.19
CA GLU A 93 -9.22 -6.31 19.78
C GLU A 93 -10.14 -6.86 18.70
N ALA A 94 -10.82 -7.95 18.99
CA ALA A 94 -11.70 -8.60 18.04
C ALA A 94 -13.06 -8.96 18.64
N LYS A 95 -14.08 -8.97 17.79
CA LYS A 95 -15.40 -9.52 18.08
C LYS A 95 -15.54 -10.82 17.33
N PHE A 96 -15.88 -11.85 18.08
CA PHE A 96 -16.09 -13.20 17.58
C PHE A 96 -17.59 -13.53 17.66
N LEU A 97 -18.05 -14.27 16.69
CA LEU A 97 -19.40 -14.84 16.70
C LEU A 97 -19.31 -16.33 17.08
N PHE A 98 -20.13 -16.72 18.02
CA PHE A 98 -20.35 -18.11 18.42
C PHE A 98 -21.85 -18.37 18.49
N GLY A 99 -22.40 -18.92 17.43
CA GLY A 99 -23.86 -18.98 17.24
C GLY A 99 -24.45 -17.56 17.22
N ASN A 100 -25.36 -17.27 18.13
CA ASN A 100 -26.00 -15.96 18.27
C ASN A 100 -25.31 -15.04 19.29
N LEU A 101 -24.19 -15.50 19.88
CA LEU A 101 -23.45 -14.73 20.86
C LEU A 101 -22.32 -13.96 20.18
N THR A 102 -22.12 -12.71 20.61
CA THR A 102 -20.94 -11.92 20.27
C THR A 102 -20.03 -11.88 21.47
N LEU A 103 -18.81 -12.40 21.30
CA LEU A 103 -17.79 -12.47 22.33
C LEU A 103 -16.68 -11.49 21.99
N SER A 104 -16.02 -10.94 23.02
CA SER A 104 -14.83 -10.09 22.88
C SER A 104 -13.60 -10.93 23.16
N GLY A 105 -12.55 -10.73 22.40
CA GLY A 105 -11.26 -11.34 22.64
C GLY A 105 -10.19 -10.52 21.91
N GLY A 106 -8.98 -11.03 21.84
CA GLY A 106 -7.92 -10.30 21.17
C GLY A 106 -6.62 -11.09 21.07
N PHE A 107 -5.65 -10.44 20.45
CA PHE A 107 -4.28 -10.92 20.35
C PHE A 107 -3.33 -9.79 20.67
N SER A 108 -2.22 -10.11 21.29
CA SER A 108 -1.10 -9.19 21.46
C SER A 108 0.18 -9.94 21.17
N THR A 109 1.01 -9.39 20.31
CA THR A 109 2.35 -9.94 20.05
C THR A 109 3.36 -8.91 20.46
N ILE A 110 4.32 -9.31 21.28
CA ILE A 110 5.40 -8.45 21.79
C ILE A 110 6.67 -9.29 21.81
N ASN A 111 7.71 -8.84 21.11
CA ASN A 111 9.00 -9.54 21.06
C ASN A 111 8.84 -11.05 20.75
N ASP A 112 8.12 -11.36 19.67
CA ASP A 112 7.85 -12.72 19.18
C ASP A 112 7.01 -13.60 20.13
N THR A 113 6.54 -13.06 21.26
CA THR A 113 5.60 -13.76 22.12
C THR A 113 4.18 -13.33 21.79
N THR A 114 3.32 -14.28 21.46
CA THR A 114 1.92 -14.02 21.17
C THR A 114 1.05 -14.42 22.35
N PHE A 115 0.19 -13.49 22.72
CA PHE A 115 -0.83 -13.67 23.76
C PHE A 115 -2.21 -13.68 23.10
N PHE A 116 -3.09 -14.52 23.60
CA PHE A 116 -4.48 -14.61 23.17
C PHE A 116 -5.40 -14.30 24.35
N LEU A 117 -6.27 -13.33 24.17
CA LEU A 117 -7.38 -13.08 25.09
C LEU A 117 -8.51 -14.05 24.77
N ASN A 118 -8.64 -15.08 25.57
CA ASN A 118 -9.65 -16.10 25.40
C ASN A 118 -11.06 -15.48 25.54
N PRO A 119 -11.92 -15.54 24.50
CA PRO A 119 -13.20 -14.86 24.51
C PRO A 119 -14.21 -15.43 25.53
N LEU A 120 -14.01 -16.66 26.01
CA LEU A 120 -14.88 -17.31 26.99
C LEU A 120 -14.43 -17.03 28.41
N THR A 121 -13.14 -17.15 28.69
CA THR A 121 -12.59 -17.01 30.04
C THR A 121 -12.19 -15.59 30.38
N GLN A 122 -12.06 -14.72 29.35
CA GLN A 122 -11.55 -13.35 29.46
C GLN A 122 -10.16 -13.27 30.11
N LYS A 123 -9.34 -14.30 29.92
CA LYS A 123 -7.97 -14.35 30.41
C LYS A 123 -7.00 -14.33 29.24
N TRP A 124 -5.88 -13.65 29.46
CA TRP A 124 -4.76 -13.70 28.55
C TRP A 124 -3.98 -14.99 28.77
N GLU A 125 -3.67 -15.67 27.69
CA GLU A 125 -2.93 -16.94 27.65
C GLU A 125 -1.80 -16.78 26.63
N VAL A 126 -0.61 -17.31 26.93
CA VAL A 126 0.46 -17.39 25.94
C VAL A 126 0.09 -18.47 24.93
N THR A 127 0.18 -18.18 23.67
CA THR A 127 -0.03 -19.17 22.61
C THR A 127 1.30 -19.62 22.02
N GLU A 128 1.46 -20.93 21.86
CA GLU A 128 2.63 -21.52 21.19
C GLU A 128 2.54 -21.39 19.67
N ASP A 129 1.36 -21.10 19.12
CA ASP A 129 1.17 -20.88 17.70
C ASP A 129 1.80 -19.56 17.30
N SER A 130 2.98 -19.66 16.68
CA SER A 130 3.76 -18.53 16.20
C SER A 130 3.10 -17.76 15.03
N VAL A 131 2.00 -18.26 14.50
CA VAL A 131 1.30 -17.62 13.37
C VAL A 131 0.11 -16.84 13.92
N SER A 132 0.31 -15.55 14.11
CA SER A 132 -0.81 -14.64 14.35
C SER A 132 -1.77 -14.71 13.16
N PRO A 133 -3.08 -14.91 13.39
CA PRO A 133 -4.08 -14.86 12.32
C PRO A 133 -4.17 -13.48 11.66
N PHE A 134 -3.46 -12.49 12.20
CA PHE A 134 -3.38 -11.12 11.71
C PHE A 134 -2.05 -10.78 11.05
N SER A 135 -1.21 -11.77 10.71
CA SER A 135 0.02 -11.58 9.94
C SER A 135 -0.22 -10.89 8.58
N PHE A 136 -1.46 -10.87 8.13
CA PHE A 136 -1.93 -10.07 6.99
C PHE A 136 -1.66 -8.57 7.15
N PHE A 137 -1.72 -8.05 8.37
CA PHE A 137 -1.44 -6.65 8.65
C PHE A 137 0.05 -6.33 8.83
N ASP A 138 0.92 -7.33 8.69
CA ASP A 138 2.34 -7.08 8.53
C ASP A 138 2.56 -6.23 7.27
N PRO A 139 3.14 -5.02 7.38
CA PRO A 139 3.32 -4.12 6.23
C PRO A 139 4.12 -4.74 5.10
N GLU A 140 5.08 -5.60 5.44
CA GLU A 140 5.98 -6.21 4.49
C GLU A 140 5.40 -7.47 3.84
N LYS A 141 4.74 -8.33 4.64
CA LYS A 141 4.26 -9.64 4.18
C LYS A 141 2.80 -9.63 3.72
N GLY A 142 2.00 -8.72 4.25
CA GLY A 142 0.56 -8.68 4.03
C GLY A 142 0.13 -7.56 3.09
N ILE A 143 0.26 -6.31 3.52
CA ILE A 143 -0.28 -5.16 2.78
C ILE A 143 0.40 -5.00 1.42
N GLU A 144 1.73 -5.11 1.37
CA GLU A 144 2.47 -5.04 0.10
C GLU A 144 2.02 -6.13 -0.87
N LYS A 145 1.84 -7.36 -0.37
CA LYS A 145 1.41 -8.49 -1.20
C LYS A 145 0.03 -8.25 -1.83
N ILE A 146 -0.90 -7.62 -1.11
CA ILE A 146 -2.21 -7.24 -1.68
C ILE A 146 -2.01 -6.30 -2.88
N LEU A 147 -1.23 -5.24 -2.70
CA LEU A 147 -1.04 -4.24 -3.72
C LEU A 147 -0.31 -4.81 -4.94
N SER A 148 0.74 -5.61 -4.72
CA SER A 148 1.53 -6.23 -5.80
C SER A 148 0.77 -7.34 -6.55
N SER A 149 -0.09 -8.10 -5.86
CA SER A 149 -0.90 -9.18 -6.45
C SER A 149 -2.11 -8.67 -7.22
N THR A 150 -2.40 -7.37 -7.17
CA THR A 150 -3.53 -6.79 -7.90
C THR A 150 -3.27 -6.81 -9.40
N THR A 151 -4.11 -7.53 -10.12
CA THR A 151 -4.07 -7.68 -11.58
C THR A 151 -5.08 -6.75 -12.27
N SER A 152 -4.78 -6.37 -13.51
CA SER A 152 -5.62 -5.48 -14.33
C SER A 152 -6.07 -4.21 -13.60
N PRO A 153 -5.16 -3.51 -12.88
CA PRO A 153 -5.54 -2.34 -12.11
C PRO A 153 -5.93 -1.19 -13.03
N LYS A 154 -7.00 -0.47 -12.66
CA LYS A 154 -7.46 0.73 -13.36
C LYS A 154 -7.98 1.76 -12.36
N PHE A 155 -7.83 3.02 -12.69
CA PHE A 155 -8.46 4.09 -11.93
C PHE A 155 -9.98 3.98 -12.06
N ARG A 156 -10.66 4.08 -10.93
CA ARG A 156 -12.11 3.98 -10.86
C ARG A 156 -12.81 5.32 -10.86
N SER A 157 -12.28 6.27 -10.11
CA SER A 157 -12.83 7.62 -10.01
C SER A 157 -11.72 8.64 -9.81
N ASN A 158 -11.99 9.85 -10.22
CA ASN A 158 -11.10 10.98 -9.96
C ASN A 158 -11.49 11.62 -8.63
N SER A 159 -10.59 11.59 -7.66
CA SER A 159 -10.70 12.26 -6.36
C SER A 159 -9.52 13.20 -6.22
N GLU A 160 -9.69 14.35 -5.58
CA GLU A 160 -8.59 15.26 -5.31
C GLU A 160 -7.57 14.66 -4.34
N LYS A 161 -8.06 13.94 -3.34
CA LYS A 161 -7.25 13.41 -2.23
C LYS A 161 -6.70 12.01 -2.47
N PHE A 162 -7.44 11.14 -3.17
CA PHE A 162 -7.10 9.74 -3.27
C PHE A 162 -6.97 9.25 -4.70
N TRP A 163 -6.01 8.37 -4.94
CA TRP A 163 -6.06 7.43 -6.04
C TRP A 163 -7.06 6.32 -5.66
N ASN A 164 -8.15 6.22 -6.41
CA ASN A 164 -9.12 5.13 -6.24
C ASN A 164 -8.89 4.13 -7.37
N ILE A 165 -8.38 2.95 -7.02
CA ILE A 165 -7.97 1.93 -7.98
C ILE A 165 -8.76 0.66 -7.72
N GLU A 166 -9.34 0.09 -8.77
CA GLU A 166 -9.93 -1.24 -8.74
C GLU A 166 -9.11 -2.24 -9.54
N GLY A 167 -9.17 -3.49 -9.14
CA GLY A 167 -8.53 -4.60 -9.84
C GLY A 167 -9.09 -5.93 -9.36
N SER A 168 -8.40 -6.99 -9.72
CA SER A 168 -8.69 -8.35 -9.29
C SER A 168 -7.44 -8.98 -8.69
N MET A 169 -7.61 -9.93 -7.79
CA MET A 169 -6.50 -10.69 -7.22
C MET A 169 -6.93 -12.11 -6.89
N PRO A 170 -6.01 -13.09 -6.92
CA PRO A 170 -6.30 -14.44 -6.46
C PRO A 170 -6.67 -14.43 -4.96
N ALA A 171 -7.69 -15.16 -4.56
CA ALA A 171 -8.05 -15.32 -3.15
C ALA A 171 -6.87 -15.83 -2.31
N SER A 172 -6.02 -16.68 -2.90
CA SER A 172 -4.80 -17.22 -2.28
C SER A 172 -3.81 -16.14 -1.83
N SER A 173 -3.84 -14.94 -2.41
CA SER A 173 -3.02 -13.81 -1.94
C SER A 173 -3.46 -13.30 -0.56
N LEU A 174 -4.63 -13.73 -0.09
CA LEU A 174 -5.23 -13.36 1.20
C LEU A 174 -5.17 -14.51 2.22
N SER A 175 -4.44 -15.58 1.94
CA SER A 175 -4.35 -16.75 2.85
C SER A 175 -3.87 -16.37 4.26
N ASN A 176 -3.04 -15.35 4.39
CA ASN A 176 -2.61 -14.84 5.70
C ASN A 176 -3.74 -14.14 6.48
N LEU A 177 -4.84 -13.76 5.81
CA LEU A 177 -6.01 -13.16 6.45
C LEU A 177 -7.06 -14.19 6.84
N VAL A 178 -7.28 -15.18 5.99
CA VAL A 178 -8.42 -16.09 6.12
C VAL A 178 -8.03 -17.56 6.22
N GLY A 179 -6.73 -17.88 6.21
CA GLY A 179 -6.24 -19.25 6.18
C GLY A 179 -6.44 -19.91 4.82
N GLU A 180 -7.13 -21.04 4.78
CA GLU A 180 -7.45 -21.72 3.52
C GLU A 180 -8.35 -20.86 2.63
N THR A 181 -7.99 -20.79 1.37
CA THR A 181 -8.65 -19.95 0.37
C THR A 181 -9.14 -20.78 -0.80
N SER A 182 -10.17 -20.29 -1.48
CA SER A 182 -10.61 -20.84 -2.77
C SER A 182 -9.62 -20.47 -3.89
N ASP A 183 -9.75 -21.17 -5.03
CA ASP A 183 -9.00 -20.85 -6.26
C ASP A 183 -9.60 -19.66 -7.04
N ASN A 184 -10.60 -18.99 -6.47
CA ASN A 184 -11.30 -17.90 -7.12
C ASN A 184 -10.45 -16.62 -7.15
N ASN A 185 -10.82 -15.74 -8.06
CA ASN A 185 -10.39 -14.34 -8.01
C ASN A 185 -11.43 -13.49 -7.27
N VAL A 186 -10.95 -12.56 -6.47
CA VAL A 186 -11.76 -11.57 -5.79
C VAL A 186 -11.51 -10.18 -6.37
N LYS A 187 -12.51 -9.33 -6.29
CA LYS A 187 -12.37 -7.92 -6.66
C LYS A 187 -11.76 -7.15 -5.50
N ILE A 188 -10.84 -6.26 -5.81
CA ILE A 188 -10.29 -5.32 -4.84
C ILE A 188 -10.50 -3.88 -5.30
N ILE A 189 -10.79 -3.00 -4.35
CA ILE A 189 -10.81 -1.55 -4.53
C ILE A 189 -9.97 -0.95 -3.42
N VAL A 190 -9.01 -0.10 -3.79
CA VAL A 190 -8.13 0.57 -2.83
C VAL A 190 -8.21 2.09 -2.95
N TRP A 191 -7.98 2.77 -1.83
CA TRP A 191 -7.81 4.21 -1.73
C TRP A 191 -6.40 4.48 -1.23
N ILE A 192 -5.60 5.10 -2.07
CA ILE A 192 -4.23 5.48 -1.80
C ILE A 192 -4.18 7.00 -1.75
N ASP A 193 -3.72 7.54 -0.64
CA ASP A 193 -3.55 8.98 -0.47
C ASP A 193 -2.53 9.51 -1.48
N LYS A 194 -2.83 10.62 -2.16
CA LYS A 194 -2.01 11.13 -3.26
C LYS A 194 -0.69 11.72 -2.82
N ASP A 195 -0.65 12.26 -1.62
CA ASP A 195 0.51 12.97 -1.10
C ASP A 195 1.48 12.00 -0.43
N SER A 196 0.99 11.14 0.45
CA SER A 196 1.80 10.18 1.21
C SER A 196 2.01 8.85 0.51
N LEU A 197 1.16 8.49 -0.45
CA LEU A 197 1.03 7.17 -1.05
C LEU A 197 0.68 6.05 -0.05
N TYR A 198 0.15 6.39 1.12
CA TYR A 198 -0.34 5.40 2.06
C TYR A 198 -1.64 4.78 1.59
N LEU A 199 -1.75 3.46 1.74
CA LEU A 199 -3.01 2.75 1.61
C LEU A 199 -3.90 3.08 2.81
N THR A 200 -4.96 3.84 2.60
CA THR A 200 -5.87 4.26 3.68
C THR A 200 -7.10 3.36 3.79
N ARG A 201 -7.48 2.70 2.70
CA ARG A 201 -8.64 1.82 2.69
C ARG A 201 -8.50 0.75 1.61
N ALA A 202 -8.99 -0.45 1.91
CA ALA A 202 -9.22 -1.52 0.93
C ALA A 202 -10.60 -2.13 1.12
N ILE A 203 -11.26 -2.47 0.02
CA ILE A 203 -12.48 -3.28 0.00
C ILE A 203 -12.19 -4.51 -0.85
N ILE A 204 -12.34 -5.68 -0.25
CA ILE A 204 -12.19 -6.97 -0.91
C ILE A 204 -13.60 -7.57 -1.05
N SER A 205 -14.01 -7.83 -2.29
CA SER A 205 -15.35 -8.32 -2.60
C SER A 205 -15.27 -9.67 -3.30
N GLY A 206 -16.08 -10.61 -2.85
CA GLY A 206 -16.17 -11.96 -3.39
C GLY A 206 -15.90 -13.05 -2.36
N GLN A 207 -16.00 -14.29 -2.82
CA GLN A 207 -15.76 -15.47 -2.02
C GLN A 207 -14.28 -15.71 -1.81
N LEU A 208 -13.83 -15.73 -0.57
CA LEU A 208 -12.44 -16.05 -0.22
C LEU A 208 -12.23 -17.53 0.07
N ASN A 209 -13.20 -18.18 0.72
CA ASN A 209 -13.13 -19.58 1.10
C ASN A 209 -14.49 -20.28 0.96
N GLU A 210 -14.55 -21.58 1.21
CA GLU A 210 -15.76 -22.38 1.09
C GLU A 210 -16.87 -22.02 2.09
N TYR A 211 -16.52 -21.34 3.19
CA TYR A 211 -17.47 -20.91 4.23
C TYR A 211 -18.23 -19.63 3.87
N ASP A 212 -17.78 -18.93 2.82
CA ASP A 212 -18.49 -17.76 2.31
C ASP A 212 -19.70 -18.23 1.50
N ASP A 213 -20.89 -17.71 1.83
CA ASP A 213 -22.12 -18.10 1.15
C ASP A 213 -22.08 -17.77 -0.35
N SER A 214 -22.20 -18.81 -1.16
CA SER A 214 -22.16 -18.69 -2.62
C SER A 214 -23.33 -17.89 -3.21
N ALA A 215 -24.47 -17.83 -2.52
CA ALA A 215 -25.65 -17.10 -2.99
C ALA A 215 -25.44 -15.57 -2.98
N THR A 216 -24.55 -15.08 -2.10
CA THR A 216 -24.27 -13.66 -1.92
C THR A 216 -22.84 -13.28 -2.29
N MET A 217 -22.08 -14.18 -2.94
CA MET A 217 -20.63 -14.05 -3.14
C MET A 217 -20.19 -12.72 -3.76
N ASN A 218 -20.98 -12.13 -4.65
CA ASN A 218 -20.64 -10.86 -5.31
C ASN A 218 -20.91 -9.64 -4.41
N GLU A 219 -21.65 -9.81 -3.33
CA GLU A 219 -22.03 -8.75 -2.41
C GLU A 219 -21.23 -8.76 -1.11
N ILE A 220 -20.55 -9.89 -0.83
CA ILE A 220 -19.69 -10.03 0.34
C ILE A 220 -18.56 -9.02 0.24
N GLN A 221 -18.37 -8.21 1.29
CA GLN A 221 -17.29 -7.25 1.37
C GLN A 221 -16.55 -7.35 2.71
N ARG A 222 -15.23 -7.35 2.63
CA ARG A 222 -14.32 -7.13 3.75
C ARG A 222 -13.70 -5.77 3.58
N ILE A 223 -13.88 -4.92 4.59
CA ILE A 223 -13.51 -3.51 4.55
C ILE A 223 -12.41 -3.30 5.55
N ILE A 224 -11.27 -2.86 5.07
CA ILE A 224 -10.09 -2.52 5.88
C ILE A 224 -9.88 -1.01 5.78
N ASN A 225 -9.79 -0.33 6.90
CA ASN A 225 -9.34 1.05 6.97
C ASN A 225 -8.03 1.10 7.73
N ILE A 226 -7.10 1.95 7.31
CA ILE A 226 -5.77 2.11 7.90
C ILE A 226 -5.54 3.60 8.16
N SER A 227 -5.02 3.91 9.34
CA SER A 227 -4.83 5.29 9.82
C SER A 227 -3.68 5.35 10.82
N ARG A 228 -3.37 6.55 11.33
CA ARG A 228 -2.35 6.81 12.35
C ARG A 228 -0.95 6.33 11.96
N PHE A 229 -0.58 6.55 10.69
CA PHE A 229 0.70 6.11 10.16
C PHE A 229 1.88 6.81 10.82
N ASN A 230 2.86 6.03 11.26
CA ASN A 230 4.11 6.49 11.87
C ASN A 230 3.89 7.37 13.14
N GLU A 231 2.73 7.26 13.78
CA GLU A 231 2.52 7.84 15.10
C GLU A 231 3.17 6.98 16.18
N GLU A 232 3.54 7.59 17.28
CA GLU A 232 4.01 6.85 18.46
C GLU A 232 2.87 6.00 19.02
N ILE A 233 3.03 4.68 18.95
CA ILE A 233 2.08 3.68 19.45
C ILE A 233 2.82 2.81 20.45
N VAL A 234 2.37 2.83 21.70
CA VAL A 234 2.89 1.97 22.77
C VAL A 234 1.95 0.79 22.95
N ILE A 235 2.48 -0.42 22.86
CA ILE A 235 1.74 -1.66 23.11
C ILE A 235 2.28 -2.27 24.40
N GLU A 236 1.42 -2.33 25.41
CA GLU A 236 1.77 -2.85 26.72
C GLU A 236 1.61 -4.37 26.76
N ASN A 237 2.43 -5.01 27.62
CA ASN A 237 2.31 -6.44 27.85
C ASN A 237 0.98 -6.71 28.61
N PRO A 238 0.09 -7.55 28.06
CA PRO A 238 -1.24 -7.76 28.60
C PRO A 238 -1.25 -8.54 29.94
N LEU A 239 -0.12 -9.06 30.37
CA LEU A 239 0.04 -9.77 31.65
C LEU A 239 0.59 -8.91 32.81
N ASN A 240 0.92 -7.64 32.53
CA ASN A 240 1.43 -6.70 33.55
C ASN A 240 0.30 -6.00 34.27
#